data_2ba4ea1b13bdeee3265fd640a2c38176
#
_entry.id   2ba4ea1b13bdeee3265fd640a2c38176
#
_cell.length_a   1.000
_cell.length_b   1.000
_cell.length_c   1.000
_cell.angle_alpha   90.00
_cell.angle_beta   90.00
_cell.angle_gamma   90.00
#
_symmetry.space_group_name_H-M   'P 1'
#
loop_
_entity.id
_entity.type
_entity.pdbx_description
1 polymer ?
#
loop_
_entity_poly.entity_id
_entity_poly.type
_entity_poly.pdbx_seq_one_letter_code
_entity_poly.pdbx_strand_id
1 'polypeptide(L)'
;PWPEYQLPGGGIDAGEQPIAALHREVMEETGWHITNVRRLGAFRRFTYMPEYDLWAEKLCSVYLAKPVLRIGPPTEPGHQAIWMDLLDAVTLLGNPGDRAMLAGALQLRRRQGGASR
;
A
#
# COMPACT_ATOMS: atom_id res chain seq x y z
N PRO A 1 19.53 2.35 8.63
CA PRO A 1 20.39 1.70 7.67
C PRO A 1 19.80 0.54 6.90
N TRP A 2 18.96 -0.28 7.54
CA TRP A 2 18.28 -1.35 6.80
C TRP A 2 17.09 -0.78 6.02
N PRO A 3 16.96 -1.07 4.73
CA PRO A 3 15.79 -0.65 3.98
C PRO A 3 14.55 -1.30 4.56
N GLU A 4 13.50 -0.51 4.66
CA GLU A 4 12.18 -1.00 5.07
C GLU A 4 11.30 -1.14 3.84
N TYR A 5 10.67 -2.31 3.69
CA TYR A 5 9.71 -2.54 2.63
C TYR A 5 8.33 -2.10 3.08
N GLN A 6 7.70 -1.26 2.28
CA GLN A 6 6.38 -0.72 2.56
C GLN A 6 5.50 -0.81 1.33
N LEU A 7 4.19 -0.96 1.55
CA LEU A 7 3.23 -0.75 0.47
C LEU A 7 3.23 0.73 0.10
N PRO A 8 3.05 1.06 -1.20
CA PRO A 8 2.90 2.46 -1.58
C PRO A 8 1.61 3.03 -0.99
N GLY A 9 1.67 4.27 -0.56
CA GLY A 9 0.53 4.96 0.04
C GLY A 9 0.97 6.10 0.92
N GLY A 10 0.00 6.81 1.48
CA GLY A 10 0.27 7.93 2.35
C GLY A 10 -1.00 8.61 2.81
N GLY A 11 -0.84 9.84 3.27
CA GLY A 11 -1.94 10.64 3.77
C GLY A 11 -2.83 11.21 2.69
N ILE A 12 -4.02 11.60 3.10
CA ILE A 12 -4.99 12.27 2.24
C ILE A 12 -4.86 13.77 2.48
N ASP A 13 -4.65 14.53 1.41
CA ASP A 13 -4.54 15.99 1.50
C ASP A 13 -5.92 16.61 1.73
N ALA A 14 -5.93 17.83 2.26
CA ALA A 14 -7.17 18.55 2.53
C ALA A 14 -8.01 18.67 1.24
N GLY A 15 -9.28 18.28 1.32
CA GLY A 15 -10.20 18.32 0.17
C GLY A 15 -10.04 17.20 -0.83
N GLU A 16 -9.07 16.34 -0.65
CA GLU A 16 -8.79 15.23 -1.56
C GLU A 16 -9.66 14.02 -1.22
N GLN A 17 -10.17 13.34 -2.24
CA GLN A 17 -10.89 12.08 -2.06
C GLN A 17 -9.90 10.93 -1.80
N PRO A 18 -10.28 9.91 -1.01
CA PRO A 18 -9.36 8.81 -0.69
C PRO A 18 -8.79 8.07 -1.90
N ILE A 19 -9.61 7.82 -2.92
CA ILE A 19 -9.15 7.13 -4.14
C ILE A 19 -8.20 8.01 -4.95
N ALA A 20 -8.49 9.32 -5.03
CA ALA A 20 -7.57 10.27 -5.69
C ALA A 20 -6.24 10.34 -4.96
N ALA A 21 -6.25 10.32 -3.63
CA ALA A 21 -5.03 10.28 -2.83
C ALA A 21 -4.21 9.02 -3.11
N LEU A 22 -4.89 7.87 -3.24
CA LEU A 22 -4.22 6.62 -3.57
C LEU A 22 -3.52 6.70 -4.92
N HIS A 23 -4.20 7.19 -5.95
CA HIS A 23 -3.59 7.35 -7.28
C HIS A 23 -2.38 8.28 -7.22
N ARG A 24 -2.50 9.39 -6.52
CA ARG A 24 -1.41 10.37 -6.36
C ARG A 24 -0.21 9.75 -5.65
N GLU A 25 -0.43 9.11 -4.51
CA GLU A 25 0.65 8.50 -3.71
C GLU A 25 1.35 7.38 -4.47
N VAL A 26 0.61 6.51 -5.14
CA VAL A 26 1.21 5.44 -5.93
C VAL A 26 2.06 6.02 -7.06
N MET A 27 1.58 7.07 -7.73
CA MET A 27 2.34 7.74 -8.78
C MET A 27 3.63 8.36 -8.24
N GLU A 28 3.55 9.07 -7.12
CA GLU A 28 4.71 9.73 -6.51
C GLU A 28 5.77 8.72 -6.04
N GLU A 29 5.33 7.60 -5.48
CA GLU A 29 6.23 6.62 -4.89
C GLU A 29 6.72 5.56 -5.87
N THR A 30 5.98 5.29 -6.95
CA THR A 30 6.31 4.20 -7.88
C THR A 30 6.44 4.63 -9.34
N GLY A 31 5.83 5.73 -9.71
CA GLY A 31 5.77 6.18 -11.12
C GLY A 31 4.72 5.46 -11.96
N TRP A 32 3.84 4.68 -11.35
CA TRP A 32 2.84 3.89 -12.07
C TRP A 32 1.44 4.47 -11.94
N HIS A 33 0.71 4.45 -13.05
CA HIS A 33 -0.75 4.57 -13.06
C HIS A 33 -1.37 3.23 -12.72
N ILE A 34 -2.44 3.29 -11.91
CA ILE A 34 -3.20 2.11 -11.53
C ILE A 34 -4.66 2.24 -11.97
N THR A 35 -5.33 1.11 -12.10
CA THR A 35 -6.74 1.05 -12.42
C THR A 35 -7.39 -0.11 -11.67
N ASN A 36 -8.69 -0.24 -11.82
CA ASN A 36 -9.45 -1.34 -11.23
C ASN A 36 -9.24 -1.44 -9.72
N VAL A 37 -9.30 -0.28 -9.05
CA VAL A 37 -9.05 -0.18 -7.61
C VAL A 37 -10.21 -0.79 -6.84
N ARG A 38 -9.92 -1.74 -5.95
CA ARG A 38 -10.91 -2.36 -5.07
C ARG A 38 -10.42 -2.35 -3.64
N ARG A 39 -11.28 -1.97 -2.71
CA ARG A 39 -10.93 -1.96 -1.29
C ARG A 39 -10.81 -3.39 -0.79
N LEU A 40 -9.67 -3.70 -0.20
CA LEU A 40 -9.41 -5.01 0.40
C LEU A 40 -9.87 -5.03 1.84
N GLY A 41 -9.61 -3.98 2.59
CA GLY A 41 -9.95 -3.88 4.00
C GLY A 41 -9.27 -2.70 4.65
N ALA A 42 -9.30 -2.67 5.97
CA ALA A 42 -8.65 -1.62 6.74
C ALA A 42 -8.18 -2.19 8.08
N PHE A 43 -7.18 -1.55 8.65
CA PHE A 43 -6.69 -1.87 9.98
C PHE A 43 -6.27 -0.59 10.70
N ARG A 44 -6.16 -0.66 12.01
CA ARG A 44 -5.72 0.46 12.82
C ARG A 44 -4.23 0.37 13.07
N ARG A 45 -3.57 1.52 13.00
CA ARG A 45 -2.14 1.65 13.20
C ARG A 45 -1.88 2.80 14.16
N PHE A 46 -0.95 2.58 15.09
CA PHE A 46 -0.50 3.65 15.98
C PHE A 46 0.78 4.25 15.41
N THR A 47 0.81 5.58 15.34
CA THR A 47 1.96 6.34 14.84
C THR A 47 2.32 7.40 15.85
N TYR A 48 3.60 7.46 16.22
CA TYR A 48 4.11 8.52 17.08
C TYR A 48 4.22 9.83 16.31
N MET A 49 3.68 10.90 16.88
CA MET A 49 3.74 12.23 16.30
C MET A 49 4.67 13.10 17.16
N PRO A 50 5.94 13.22 16.77
CA PRO A 50 6.93 13.92 17.60
C PRO A 50 6.61 15.40 17.83
N GLU A 51 5.96 16.07 16.87
CA GLU A 51 5.59 17.48 17.01
C GLU A 51 4.60 17.73 18.14
N TYR A 52 3.84 16.71 18.54
CA TYR A 52 2.87 16.80 19.64
C TYR A 52 3.22 15.90 20.82
N ASP A 53 4.32 15.17 20.71
CA ASP A 53 4.76 14.18 21.72
C ASP A 53 3.62 13.25 22.15
N LEU A 54 2.91 12.71 21.16
CA LEU A 54 1.82 11.76 21.41
C LEU A 54 1.72 10.71 20.33
N TRP A 55 1.04 9.60 20.69
CA TRP A 55 0.70 8.55 19.76
C TRP A 55 -0.70 8.79 19.18
N ALA A 56 -0.81 8.73 17.87
CA ALA A 56 -2.09 8.86 17.19
C ALA A 56 -2.50 7.51 16.59
N GLU A 57 -3.79 7.23 16.67
CA GLU A 57 -4.37 6.08 15.99
C GLU A 57 -4.79 6.49 14.58
N LYS A 58 -4.37 5.72 13.58
CA LYS A 58 -4.72 5.96 12.18
C LYS A 58 -5.44 4.75 11.63
N LEU A 59 -6.49 5.00 10.85
CA LEU A 59 -7.15 3.96 10.08
C LEU A 59 -6.48 3.88 8.71
N CYS A 60 -5.90 2.70 8.41
CA CYS A 60 -5.23 2.45 7.15
C CYS A 60 -6.11 1.60 6.26
N SER A 61 -6.61 2.17 5.17
CA SER A 61 -7.36 1.42 4.16
C SER A 61 -6.40 0.83 3.14
N VAL A 62 -6.59 -0.43 2.81
CA VAL A 62 -5.74 -1.16 1.88
C VAL A 62 -6.57 -1.54 0.65
N TYR A 63 -5.97 -1.37 -0.52
CA TYR A 63 -6.62 -1.57 -1.80
C TYR A 63 -5.85 -2.54 -2.67
N LEU A 64 -6.57 -3.26 -3.53
CA LEU A 64 -6.01 -3.98 -4.66
C LEU A 64 -6.19 -3.13 -5.91
N ALA A 65 -5.17 -3.09 -6.74
CA ALA A 65 -5.23 -2.32 -7.98
C ALA A 65 -4.38 -3.00 -9.05
N LYS A 66 -4.62 -2.63 -10.31
CA LYS A 66 -3.88 -3.15 -11.44
C LYS A 66 -2.96 -2.05 -11.98
N PRO A 67 -1.64 -2.29 -12.08
CA PRO A 67 -0.74 -1.34 -12.76
C PRO A 67 -0.97 -1.41 -14.27
N VAL A 68 -1.08 -0.24 -14.91
CA VAL A 68 -1.38 -0.19 -16.35
C VAL A 68 -0.34 0.54 -17.16
N LEU A 69 0.32 1.56 -16.59
CA LEU A 69 1.28 2.36 -17.34
C LEU A 69 2.31 2.97 -16.41
N ARG A 70 3.58 2.75 -16.73
CA ARG A 70 4.66 3.43 -16.02
C ARG A 70 4.93 4.77 -16.71
N ILE A 71 4.79 5.85 -15.93
CA ILE A 71 5.02 7.21 -16.43
C ILE A 71 6.52 7.58 -16.34
N GLY A 72 7.17 7.17 -15.27
CA GLY A 72 8.57 7.50 -15.04
C GLY A 72 9.06 6.97 -13.70
N PRO A 73 10.22 7.44 -13.23
CA PRO A 73 10.71 7.05 -11.91
C PRO A 73 9.86 7.68 -10.80
N PRO A 74 9.95 7.16 -9.56
CA PRO A 74 9.33 7.81 -8.41
C PRO A 74 9.76 9.27 -8.30
N THR A 75 8.83 10.14 -7.96
CA THR A 75 9.12 11.57 -7.77
C THR A 75 9.36 11.93 -6.32
N GLU A 76 8.93 11.08 -5.37
CA GLU A 76 9.14 11.33 -3.95
C GLU A 76 10.56 10.96 -3.55
N PRO A 77 11.32 11.89 -2.91
CA PRO A 77 12.71 11.61 -2.51
C PRO A 77 12.80 10.46 -1.51
N GLY A 78 13.84 9.66 -1.65
CA GLY A 78 14.11 8.56 -0.75
C GLY A 78 13.31 7.29 -1.01
N HIS A 79 12.44 7.29 -2.01
CA HIS A 79 11.65 6.13 -2.38
C HIS A 79 12.23 5.44 -3.61
N GLN A 80 12.27 4.12 -3.54
CA GLN A 80 12.65 3.27 -4.65
C GLN A 80 11.56 2.22 -4.83
N ALA A 81 10.96 2.15 -6.01
CA ALA A 81 9.93 1.17 -6.30
C ALA A 81 10.56 -0.13 -6.79
N ILE A 82 10.16 -1.22 -6.17
CA ILE A 82 10.57 -2.55 -6.60
C ILE A 82 9.35 -3.46 -6.74
N TRP A 83 9.43 -4.40 -7.66
CA TRP A 83 8.47 -5.48 -7.77
C TRP A 83 8.89 -6.60 -6.83
N MET A 84 7.92 -7.19 -6.18
CA MET A 84 8.17 -8.27 -5.22
C MET A 84 7.10 -9.34 -5.35
N ASP A 85 7.51 -10.59 -5.28
CA ASP A 85 6.59 -11.72 -5.22
C ASP A 85 5.71 -11.59 -3.97
N LEU A 86 4.42 -11.92 -4.10
CA LEU A 86 3.47 -11.81 -3.00
C LEU A 86 3.89 -12.63 -1.77
N LEU A 87 4.43 -13.83 -1.98
CA LEU A 87 4.90 -14.67 -0.87
C LEU A 87 6.05 -14.02 -0.11
N ASP A 88 6.96 -13.37 -0.82
CA ASP A 88 8.06 -12.65 -0.19
C ASP A 88 7.54 -11.41 0.56
N ALA A 89 6.61 -10.68 -0.04
CA ALA A 89 6.05 -9.48 0.56
C ALA A 89 5.33 -9.76 1.88
N VAL A 90 4.63 -10.88 1.99
CA VAL A 90 3.96 -11.29 3.23
C VAL A 90 4.93 -11.37 4.41
N THR A 91 6.20 -11.73 4.16
CA THR A 91 7.20 -11.84 5.22
C THR A 91 8.09 -10.60 5.36
N LEU A 92 8.31 -9.87 4.27
CA LEU A 92 9.30 -8.79 4.23
C LEU A 92 8.73 -7.39 4.49
N LEU A 93 7.42 -7.20 4.32
CA LEU A 93 6.82 -5.89 4.64
C LEU A 93 7.03 -5.56 6.11
N GLY A 94 7.41 -4.31 6.37
CA GLY A 94 7.76 -3.88 7.73
C GLY A 94 6.57 -3.78 8.67
N ASN A 95 5.38 -3.50 8.16
CA ASN A 95 4.19 -3.29 8.98
C ASN A 95 3.37 -4.58 9.14
N PRO A 96 3.07 -5.01 10.39
CA PRO A 96 2.29 -6.24 10.61
C PRO A 96 0.88 -6.19 10.03
N GLY A 97 0.22 -5.02 10.05
CA GLY A 97 -1.10 -4.86 9.46
C GLY A 97 -1.09 -5.06 7.96
N ASP A 98 -0.09 -4.51 7.28
CA ASP A 98 0.11 -4.70 5.84
C ASP A 98 0.33 -6.18 5.52
N ARG A 99 1.16 -6.86 6.32
CA ARG A 99 1.41 -8.30 6.12
C ARG A 99 0.13 -9.11 6.26
N ALA A 100 -0.69 -8.81 7.27
CA ALA A 100 -1.95 -9.51 7.49
C ALA A 100 -2.94 -9.29 6.35
N MET A 101 -3.04 -8.05 5.87
CA MET A 101 -3.90 -7.71 4.73
C MET A 101 -3.46 -8.43 3.47
N LEU A 102 -2.16 -8.47 3.20
CA LEU A 102 -1.63 -9.15 2.03
C LEU A 102 -1.82 -10.66 2.10
N ALA A 103 -1.64 -11.25 3.28
CA ALA A 103 -1.90 -12.67 3.48
C ALA A 103 -3.37 -13.03 3.19
N GLY A 104 -4.29 -12.17 3.64
CA GLY A 104 -5.72 -12.33 3.35
C GLY A 104 -6.03 -12.26 1.86
N ALA A 105 -5.40 -11.30 1.16
CA ALA A 105 -5.56 -11.15 -0.28
C ALA A 105 -5.04 -12.38 -1.05
N LEU A 106 -3.92 -12.93 -0.60
CA LEU A 106 -3.33 -14.12 -1.21
C LEU A 106 -4.25 -15.34 -1.06
N GLN A 107 -4.85 -15.52 0.11
CA GLN A 107 -5.82 -16.59 0.33
C GLN A 107 -7.06 -16.44 -0.56
N LEU A 108 -7.58 -15.23 -0.67
CA LEU A 108 -8.72 -14.93 -1.53
C LEU A 108 -8.41 -15.24 -2.99
N ARG A 109 -7.24 -14.88 -3.46
CA ARG A 109 -6.78 -15.18 -4.82
C ARG A 109 -6.69 -16.68 -5.07
N ARG A 110 -6.18 -17.44 -4.10
CA ARG A 110 -6.10 -18.92 -4.19
C ARG A 110 -7.48 -19.55 -4.30
N ARG A 111 -8.45 -19.06 -3.49
CA ARG A 111 -9.83 -19.57 -3.54
C ARG A 111 -10.47 -19.29 -4.89
N GLN A 112 -10.30 -18.07 -5.42
CA GLN A 112 -10.83 -17.72 -6.74
C GLN A 112 -10.18 -18.53 -7.84
N GLY A 113 -8.86 -18.71 -7.80
CA GLY A 113 -8.14 -19.55 -8.73
C GLY A 113 -8.60 -21.00 -8.69
N GLY A 114 -8.87 -21.55 -7.51
CA GLY A 114 -9.42 -22.88 -7.33
C GLY A 114 -10.84 -23.01 -7.88
N ALA A 115 -11.67 -21.99 -7.66
CA ALA A 115 -13.05 -21.98 -8.12
C ALA A 115 -13.19 -21.86 -9.64
N SER A 116 -12.22 -21.26 -10.31
CA SER A 116 -12.26 -21.06 -11.77
C SER A 116 -11.72 -22.24 -12.56
N ARG A 117 -11.32 -23.29 -11.89
CA ARG A 117 -10.88 -24.53 -12.49
C ARG A 117 -12.02 -25.54 -12.47
#